data_7dd0839d13eaf263ff142deabfa857a9
#
_entry.id   7dd0839d13eaf263ff142deabfa857a9
#
_cell.length_a   1.000
_cell.length_b   1.000
_cell.length_c   1.000
_cell.angle_alpha   90.00
_cell.angle_beta   90.00
_cell.angle_gamma   90.00
#
_symmetry.space_group_name_H-M   'P 1'
#
loop_
_entity.id
_entity.type
_entity.pdbx_description
1 polymer ?
#
loop_
_entity_poly.entity_id
_entity_poly.type
_entity_poly.pdbx_seq_one_letter_code
_entity_poly.pdbx_strand_id
1 'polypeptide(L)'
;MEKLREELLQTKAEEVVANHCYGLFELAALYLSASPPRLKDATIAIDALSGLTDALQGRLGNGEAEIREAVSQLRLAFVQISVIKAEDESPSDSE
;
A
#
# COMPACT_ATOMS: atom_id res chain seq x y z
N MET A 1 -8.15 19.19 21.72
CA MET A 1 -6.76 18.79 21.53
C MET A 1 -6.26 17.87 22.61
N GLU A 2 -6.45 18.25 23.87
CA GLU A 2 -5.97 17.40 24.94
C GLU A 2 -6.64 16.06 24.99
N LYS A 3 -7.94 16.05 24.74
CA LYS A 3 -8.68 14.80 24.75
C LYS A 3 -8.19 13.85 23.69
N LEU A 4 -7.94 14.36 22.50
CA LEU A 4 -7.39 13.54 21.41
C LEU A 4 -6.01 13.01 21.76
N ARG A 5 -5.20 13.86 22.36
CA ARG A 5 -3.87 13.47 22.78
C ARG A 5 -3.92 12.35 23.81
N GLU A 6 -4.83 12.47 24.78
CA GLU A 6 -4.95 11.44 25.80
C GLU A 6 -5.40 10.11 25.20
N GLU A 7 -6.33 10.18 24.27
CA GLU A 7 -6.82 8.96 23.61
C GLU A 7 -5.69 8.27 22.85
N LEU A 8 -4.88 9.06 22.16
CA LEU A 8 -3.76 8.48 21.43
C LEU A 8 -2.76 7.82 22.38
N LEU A 9 -2.50 8.45 23.53
CA LEU A 9 -1.55 7.89 24.46
C LEU A 9 -2.03 6.61 25.12
N GLN A 10 -3.35 6.38 25.11
CA GLN A 10 -3.91 5.16 25.67
C GLN A 10 -4.02 4.06 24.64
N THR A 11 -3.87 4.37 23.37
CA THR A 11 -3.94 3.38 22.30
C THR A 11 -2.55 2.80 22.06
N LYS A 12 -2.51 1.49 21.82
CA LYS A 12 -1.23 0.85 21.55
C LYS A 12 -0.64 1.36 20.24
N ALA A 13 0.67 1.59 20.24
CA ALA A 13 1.36 2.12 19.07
C ALA A 13 1.17 1.21 17.86
N GLU A 14 1.18 -0.11 18.07
CA GLU A 14 1.04 -1.02 16.94
C GLU A 14 -0.32 -0.87 16.28
N GLU A 15 -1.35 -0.51 17.04
CA GLU A 15 -2.68 -0.29 16.45
C GLU A 15 -2.70 0.99 15.63
N VAL A 16 -2.07 2.04 16.14
CA VAL A 16 -2.02 3.32 15.41
C VAL A 16 -1.26 3.14 14.10
N VAL A 17 -0.11 2.47 14.17
CA VAL A 17 0.70 2.26 12.99
C VAL A 17 -0.01 1.33 12.00
N ALA A 18 -0.68 0.30 12.49
CA ALA A 18 -1.45 -0.58 11.60
C ALA A 18 -2.52 0.18 10.85
N ASN A 19 -3.18 1.14 11.51
CA ASN A 19 -4.17 1.96 10.83
C ASN A 19 -3.55 2.78 9.70
N HIS A 20 -2.34 3.28 9.91
CA HIS A 20 -1.62 3.98 8.84
C HIS A 20 -1.29 3.04 7.70
N CYS A 21 -0.99 1.78 8.01
CA CYS A 21 -0.75 0.80 6.96
C CYS A 21 -1.98 0.58 6.10
N TYR A 22 -3.15 0.51 6.71
CA TYR A 22 -4.39 0.38 5.94
C TYR A 22 -4.61 1.60 5.04
N GLY A 23 -4.27 2.79 5.53
CA GLY A 23 -4.34 3.99 4.71
C GLY A 23 -3.41 3.95 3.52
N LEU A 24 -2.19 3.45 3.72
CA LEU A 24 -1.25 3.31 2.62
C LEU A 24 -1.74 2.27 1.60
N PHE A 25 -2.35 1.19 2.09
CA PHE A 25 -2.94 0.21 1.20
C PHE A 25 -4.01 0.84 0.32
N GLU A 26 -4.91 1.60 0.94
CA GLU A 26 -5.97 2.25 0.19
C GLU A 26 -5.43 3.24 -0.83
N LEU A 27 -4.39 3.98 -0.44
CA LEU A 27 -3.76 4.92 -1.35
C LEU A 27 -3.16 4.20 -2.56
N ALA A 28 -2.45 3.11 -2.32
CA ALA A 28 -1.84 2.35 -3.41
C ALA A 28 -2.93 1.80 -4.33
N ALA A 29 -3.99 1.26 -3.75
CA ALA A 29 -5.09 0.72 -4.54
C ALA A 29 -5.75 1.80 -5.39
N LEU A 30 -5.88 3.00 -4.82
CA LEU A 30 -6.45 4.12 -5.55
C LEU A 30 -5.59 4.46 -6.77
N TYR A 31 -4.28 4.55 -6.60
CA TYR A 31 -3.39 4.86 -7.70
C TYR A 31 -3.45 3.79 -8.79
N LEU A 32 -3.51 2.52 -8.38
CA LEU A 32 -3.55 1.43 -9.35
C LEU A 32 -4.87 1.41 -10.12
N SER A 33 -5.95 1.85 -9.50
CA SER A 33 -7.25 1.82 -10.14
C SER A 33 -7.57 3.10 -10.91
N ALA A 34 -6.68 4.07 -10.87
CA ALA A 34 -6.90 5.30 -11.61
C ALA A 34 -6.85 5.04 -13.11
N SER A 35 -7.46 5.94 -13.86
CA SER A 35 -7.54 5.79 -15.31
C SER A 35 -6.98 7.04 -15.96
N PRO A 36 -5.73 7.00 -16.47
CA PRO A 36 -4.86 5.82 -16.50
C PRO A 36 -4.24 5.54 -15.14
N PRO A 37 -3.74 4.34 -14.93
CA PRO A 37 -3.11 4.00 -13.64
C PRO A 37 -1.90 4.88 -13.34
N ARG A 38 -1.78 5.26 -12.09
CA ARG A 38 -0.67 6.11 -11.66
C ARG A 38 0.40 5.23 -11.03
N LEU A 39 1.15 4.56 -11.90
CA LEU A 39 2.09 3.53 -11.45
C LEU A 39 3.23 4.08 -10.62
N LYS A 40 3.74 5.24 -10.97
CA LYS A 40 4.85 5.82 -10.23
C LYS A 40 4.43 6.15 -8.79
N ASP A 41 3.25 6.73 -8.64
CA ASP A 41 2.72 7.05 -7.32
C ASP A 41 2.41 5.78 -6.55
N ALA A 42 1.88 4.76 -7.23
CA ALA A 42 1.58 3.49 -6.59
C ALA A 42 2.84 2.86 -6.03
N THR A 43 3.96 2.94 -6.76
CA THR A 43 5.22 2.40 -6.29
C THR A 43 5.62 3.02 -4.95
N ILE A 44 5.46 4.33 -4.82
CA ILE A 44 5.81 5.00 -3.59
C ILE A 44 4.96 4.48 -2.44
N ALA A 45 3.66 4.35 -2.65
CA ALA A 45 2.76 3.88 -1.59
C ALA A 45 3.04 2.43 -1.23
N ILE A 46 3.29 1.57 -2.23
CA ILE A 46 3.57 0.16 -1.98
C ILE A 46 4.89 -0.01 -1.24
N ASP A 47 5.91 0.73 -1.67
CA ASP A 47 7.21 0.63 -1.02
C ASP A 47 7.17 1.14 0.41
N ALA A 48 6.40 2.20 0.66
CA ALA A 48 6.23 2.71 2.01
C ALA A 48 5.57 1.65 2.90
N LEU A 49 4.51 1.02 2.39
CA LEU A 49 3.80 0.00 3.15
C LEU A 49 4.69 -1.21 3.40
N SER A 50 5.40 -1.65 2.36
CA SER A 50 6.31 -2.78 2.47
C SER A 50 7.43 -2.49 3.45
N GLY A 51 8.00 -1.29 3.38
CA GLY A 51 9.07 -0.91 4.28
C GLY A 51 8.62 -0.88 5.73
N LEU A 52 7.41 -0.36 5.98
CA LEU A 52 6.86 -0.35 7.32
C LEU A 52 6.68 -1.77 7.86
N THR A 53 6.10 -2.65 7.06
CA THR A 53 5.85 -4.01 7.54
C THR A 53 7.16 -4.76 7.76
N ASP A 54 8.16 -4.54 6.91
CA ASP A 54 9.45 -5.20 7.09
C ASP A 54 10.17 -4.67 8.33
N ALA A 55 10.15 -3.36 8.53
CA ALA A 55 10.83 -2.76 9.68
C ALA A 55 10.19 -3.19 11.00
N LEU A 56 8.88 -3.45 10.98
CA LEU A 56 8.14 -3.75 12.20
C LEU A 56 7.75 -5.22 12.29
N GLN A 57 8.51 -6.08 11.64
CA GLN A 57 8.20 -7.50 11.60
C GLN A 57 8.00 -8.05 13.02
N GLY A 58 6.84 -8.66 13.24
CA GLY A 58 6.50 -9.21 14.54
C GLY A 58 5.97 -8.20 15.54
N ARG A 59 5.82 -6.93 15.15
CA ARG A 59 5.41 -5.88 16.08
C ARG A 59 4.17 -5.10 15.64
N LEU A 60 3.45 -5.60 14.63
CA LEU A 60 2.25 -4.90 14.17
C LEU A 60 0.96 -5.45 14.75
N GLY A 61 1.06 -6.41 15.65
CA GLY A 61 -0.11 -6.91 16.33
C GLY A 61 -0.93 -7.86 15.49
N ASN A 62 -2.22 -7.93 15.80
CA ASN A 62 -3.10 -8.93 15.18
C ASN A 62 -3.31 -8.70 13.69
N GLY A 63 -3.10 -7.49 13.21
CA GLY A 63 -3.32 -7.19 11.80
C GLY A 63 -2.12 -7.43 10.91
N GLU A 64 -1.00 -7.88 11.47
CA GLU A 64 0.22 -7.95 10.69
C GLU A 64 0.12 -8.92 9.52
N ALA A 65 -0.45 -10.09 9.74
CA ALA A 65 -0.57 -11.07 8.67
C ALA A 65 -1.42 -10.54 7.53
N GLU A 66 -2.50 -9.85 7.87
CA GLU A 66 -3.39 -9.26 6.87
C GLU A 66 -2.69 -8.17 6.09
N ILE A 67 -1.89 -7.34 6.78
CA ILE A 67 -1.15 -6.28 6.12
C ILE A 67 -0.12 -6.86 5.16
N ARG A 68 0.58 -7.93 5.57
CA ARG A 68 1.56 -8.56 4.70
C ARG A 68 0.90 -9.17 3.47
N GLU A 69 -0.26 -9.77 3.66
CA GLU A 69 -1.00 -10.31 2.52
C GLU A 69 -1.41 -9.18 1.58
N ALA A 70 -1.80 -8.04 2.15
CA ALA A 70 -2.17 -6.89 1.33
C ALA A 70 -1.00 -6.41 0.48
N VAL A 71 0.21 -6.39 1.05
CA VAL A 71 1.39 -6.00 0.28
C VAL A 71 1.59 -6.94 -0.90
N SER A 72 1.45 -8.25 -0.66
CA SER A 72 1.60 -9.22 -1.74
C SER A 72 0.58 -9.00 -2.84
N GLN A 73 -0.67 -8.74 -2.45
CA GLN A 73 -1.73 -8.49 -3.41
C GLN A 73 -1.46 -7.24 -4.23
N LEU A 74 -0.97 -6.19 -3.57
CA LEU A 74 -0.67 -4.95 -4.27
C LEU A 74 0.46 -5.13 -5.28
N ARG A 75 1.49 -5.89 -4.91
CA ARG A 75 2.59 -6.12 -5.84
C ARG A 75 2.15 -6.94 -7.04
N LEU A 76 1.31 -7.92 -6.82
CA LEU A 76 0.77 -8.71 -7.91
C LEU A 76 -0.07 -7.84 -8.83
N ALA A 77 -0.95 -7.02 -8.25
CA ALA A 77 -1.79 -6.13 -9.05
C ALA A 77 -0.93 -5.14 -9.83
N PHE A 78 0.13 -4.62 -9.19
CA PHE A 78 1.02 -3.68 -9.86
C PHE A 78 1.64 -4.31 -11.10
N VAL A 79 2.14 -5.54 -10.96
CA VAL A 79 2.77 -6.23 -12.10
C VAL A 79 1.76 -6.43 -13.22
N GLN A 80 0.56 -6.88 -12.89
CA GLN A 80 -0.46 -7.13 -13.89
C GLN A 80 -0.84 -5.86 -14.63
N ILE A 81 -1.02 -4.78 -13.90
CA ILE A 81 -1.42 -3.51 -14.51
C ILE A 81 -0.26 -2.92 -15.32
N SER A 82 0.98 -3.10 -14.84
CA SER A 82 2.15 -2.63 -15.57
C SER A 82 2.27 -3.32 -16.93
N VAL A 83 2.01 -4.63 -16.97
CA VAL A 83 2.07 -5.38 -18.22
C VAL A 83 1.00 -4.88 -19.18
N ILE A 84 -0.23 -4.71 -18.68
CA ILE A 84 -1.32 -4.23 -19.53
C ILE A 84 -1.00 -2.84 -20.07
N LYS A 85 -0.49 -1.95 -19.21
CA LYS A 85 -0.19 -0.60 -19.64
C LYS A 85 0.94 -0.59 -20.68
N ALA A 86 1.94 -1.43 -20.49
CA ALA A 86 3.04 -1.52 -21.44
C ALA A 86 2.54 -2.03 -22.80
N GLU A 87 1.62 -2.98 -22.78
CA GLU A 87 1.06 -3.49 -24.02
C GLU A 87 0.27 -2.41 -24.73
N ASP A 88 -0.50 -1.63 -23.98
CA ASP A 88 -1.29 -0.57 -24.57
C ASP A 88 -0.43 0.52 -25.17
N GLU A 89 0.73 0.77 -24.59
CA GLU A 89 1.62 1.82 -25.04
C GLU A 89 2.62 1.35 -26.07
N SER A 90 2.68 0.05 -26.31
CA SER A 90 3.62 -0.49 -27.23
C SER A 90 3.27 -0.03 -28.62
N PRO A 91 4.23 0.37 -29.43
CA PRO A 91 3.92 0.73 -30.80
C PRO A 91 3.41 -0.52 -31.48
N SER A 92 2.51 -0.30 -32.30
CA SER A 92 1.93 -1.36 -32.94
C SER A 92 2.92 -2.09 -33.70
N ASP A 93 3.10 -3.19 -33.33
CA ASP A 93 4.01 -3.85 -33.91
C ASP A 93 3.63 -4.19 -35.17
N SER A 94 2.84 -3.68 -35.34
CA SER A 94 2.41 -3.80 -36.20
C SER A 94 2.65 -3.22 -37.17
N GLU A 95 2.86 -3.11 -37.34
CA GLU A 95 2.94 -2.64 -38.11
C GLU A 95 3.54 -2.98 -38.64
#